data_5311d1dd36020137cdecc6c04655f986
#
_entry.id   5311d1dd36020137cdecc6c04655f986
#
_cell.length_a   1.000
_cell.length_b   1.000
_cell.length_c   1.000
_cell.angle_alpha   90.00
_cell.angle_beta   90.00
_cell.angle_gamma   90.00
#
_symmetry.space_group_name_H-M   'P 1'
#
loop_
_entity.id
_entity.type
_entity.pdbx_description
1 polymer ?
#
loop_
_entity_poly.entity_id
_entity_poly.type
_entity_poly.pdbx_seq_one_letter_code
_entity_poly.pdbx_strand_id
1 'polypeptide(L)'
;MKEALDDLLMERWPGEFARHGKWKLADTGELVDCKKFGSVIPSYNDPELFDEPVSGENWVLCGDAAGHVNPIHGEGLNHAALGGRLAAKAISKGDPTLFEKYWRSHYSRDMYRAAKTKHKIYKPFFMKLGFALGKTPAMFGMLADLTRGEYEGKATRNFWFKLPLAILQVIFRMKHRELKAIT
;
A
#
# COMPACT_ATOMS: atom_id res chain seq x y z
N MET A 1 -19.08 3.14 -6.50
CA MET A 1 -17.94 3.37 -5.56
C MET A 1 -18.31 4.32 -4.41
N LYS A 2 -18.97 5.49 -4.66
CA LYS A 2 -19.41 6.40 -3.59
C LYS A 2 -20.44 5.75 -2.67
N GLU A 3 -21.47 5.12 -3.21
CA GLU A 3 -22.52 4.43 -2.45
C GLU A 3 -21.95 3.29 -1.59
N ALA A 4 -21.06 2.49 -2.16
CA ALA A 4 -20.42 1.39 -1.43
C ALA A 4 -19.55 1.88 -0.25
N LEU A 5 -18.93 3.07 -0.36
CA LEU A 5 -18.20 3.68 0.75
C LEU A 5 -19.15 4.18 1.83
N ASP A 6 -20.25 4.81 1.44
CA ASP A 6 -21.24 5.31 2.38
C ASP A 6 -21.91 4.15 3.14
N ASP A 7 -22.25 3.06 2.45
CA ASP A 7 -22.81 1.86 3.06
C ASP A 7 -21.82 1.23 4.05
N LEU A 8 -20.53 1.14 3.68
CA LEU A 8 -19.49 0.61 4.57
C LEU A 8 -19.31 1.49 5.82
N LEU A 9 -19.30 2.82 5.66
CA LEU A 9 -19.15 3.74 6.78
C LEU A 9 -20.37 3.69 7.71
N MET A 10 -21.56 3.56 7.17
CA MET A 10 -22.79 3.42 7.95
C MET A 10 -22.87 2.08 8.69
N GLU A 11 -22.40 1.01 8.08
CA GLU A 11 -22.33 -0.31 8.73
C GLU A 11 -21.31 -0.33 9.87
N ARG A 12 -20.16 0.32 9.68
CA ARG A 12 -19.05 0.28 10.63
C ARG A 12 -19.18 1.28 11.78
N TRP A 13 -19.77 2.44 11.50
CA TRP A 13 -19.94 3.55 12.45
C TRP A 13 -21.37 4.15 12.37
N PRO A 14 -22.40 3.36 12.71
CA PRO A 14 -23.79 3.76 12.51
C PRO A 14 -24.23 4.96 13.37
N GLY A 15 -23.49 5.25 14.45
CA GLY A 15 -23.77 6.40 15.33
C GLY A 15 -23.04 7.70 14.94
N GLU A 16 -22.03 7.59 14.11
CA GLU A 16 -21.10 8.70 13.80
C GLU A 16 -21.23 9.19 12.36
N PHE A 17 -21.66 8.32 11.46
CA PHE A 17 -21.85 8.66 10.04
C PHE A 17 -23.33 8.74 9.71
N ALA A 18 -23.81 9.93 9.37
CA ALA A 18 -25.17 10.12 8.90
C ALA A 18 -25.22 10.09 7.35
N ARG A 19 -26.33 9.55 6.80
CA ARG A 19 -26.58 9.63 5.36
C ARG A 19 -26.45 11.09 4.88
N HIS A 20 -26.04 11.27 3.63
CA HIS A 20 -25.81 12.57 2.98
C HIS A 20 -24.47 13.25 3.33
N GLY A 21 -23.46 12.50 3.77
CA GLY A 21 -22.09 13.01 3.91
C GLY A 21 -21.87 13.88 5.15
N LYS A 22 -22.68 13.73 6.16
CA LYS A 22 -22.47 14.38 7.45
C LYS A 22 -21.80 13.40 8.43
N TRP A 23 -20.90 13.91 9.21
CA TRP A 23 -20.20 13.17 10.28
C TRP A 23 -20.61 13.73 11.63
N LYS A 24 -20.93 12.87 12.58
CA LYS A 24 -21.25 13.26 13.95
C LYS A 24 -19.96 13.30 14.78
N LEU A 25 -19.61 14.46 15.31
CA LEU A 25 -18.48 14.60 16.21
C LEU A 25 -18.77 13.89 17.53
N ALA A 26 -17.81 13.06 17.99
CA ALA A 26 -17.99 12.23 19.18
C ALA A 26 -18.11 13.04 20.47
N ASP A 27 -17.44 14.18 20.56
CA ASP A 27 -17.35 15.05 21.73
C ASP A 27 -18.56 16.02 21.87
N THR A 28 -19.02 16.59 20.76
CA THR A 28 -20.11 17.58 20.77
C THR A 28 -21.45 17.05 20.28
N GLY A 29 -21.44 15.92 19.55
CA GLY A 29 -22.62 15.39 18.89
C GLY A 29 -23.06 16.21 17.67
N GLU A 30 -22.31 17.25 17.28
CA GLU A 30 -22.59 18.11 16.15
C GLU A 30 -22.45 17.38 14.82
N LEU A 31 -23.36 17.65 13.88
CA LEU A 31 -23.30 17.14 12.51
C LEU A 31 -22.51 18.10 11.63
N VAL A 32 -21.31 17.71 11.21
CA VAL A 32 -20.46 18.48 10.30
C VAL A 32 -20.52 17.92 8.89
N ASP A 33 -20.45 18.79 7.89
CA ASP A 33 -20.43 18.38 6.49
C ASP A 33 -19.08 17.77 6.14
N CYS A 34 -19.11 16.55 5.58
CA CYS A 34 -17.92 15.87 5.09
C CYS A 34 -17.72 16.20 3.60
N LYS A 35 -16.65 16.92 3.30
CA LYS A 35 -16.23 17.15 1.92
C LYS A 35 -15.47 15.91 1.41
N LYS A 36 -16.09 15.17 0.49
CA LYS A 36 -15.40 14.08 -0.22
C LYS A 36 -14.44 14.67 -1.24
N PHE A 37 -13.21 14.27 -1.17
CA PHE A 37 -12.20 14.61 -2.17
C PHE A 37 -11.50 13.34 -2.63
N GLY A 38 -10.97 13.38 -3.84
CA GLY A 38 -10.17 12.30 -4.39
C GLY A 38 -9.03 12.90 -5.21
N SER A 39 -7.89 12.25 -5.19
CA SER A 39 -6.73 12.61 -5.98
C SER A 39 -6.17 11.36 -6.65
N VAL A 40 -5.51 11.56 -7.78
CA VAL A 40 -4.73 10.52 -8.42
C VAL A 40 -3.38 10.43 -7.69
N ILE A 41 -3.01 9.24 -7.26
CA ILE A 41 -1.69 8.99 -6.68
C ILE A 41 -0.73 8.72 -7.84
N PRO A 42 0.28 9.57 -8.06
CA PRO A 42 1.28 9.36 -9.11
C PRO A 42 2.14 8.15 -8.74
N SER A 43 2.03 7.10 -9.51
CA SER A 43 2.77 5.87 -9.28
C SER A 43 3.21 5.30 -10.61
N TYR A 44 4.35 4.62 -10.62
CA TYR A 44 4.83 3.92 -11.80
C TYR A 44 3.85 2.81 -12.19
N ASN A 45 3.12 3.02 -13.27
CA ASN A 45 2.28 2.00 -13.88
C ASN A 45 3.05 1.15 -14.88
N ASP A 46 4.06 1.76 -15.51
CA ASP A 46 4.93 1.13 -16.47
C ASP A 46 6.34 0.96 -15.88
N PRO A 47 6.92 -0.25 -15.91
CA PRO A 47 8.28 -0.46 -15.46
C PRO A 47 9.33 0.38 -16.20
N GLU A 48 9.08 0.79 -17.44
CA GLU A 48 10.00 1.62 -18.23
C GLU A 48 10.18 3.02 -17.63
N LEU A 49 9.17 3.53 -16.92
CA LEU A 49 9.27 4.82 -16.24
C LEU A 49 10.33 4.85 -15.12
N PHE A 50 10.80 3.69 -14.67
CA PHE A 50 11.90 3.61 -13.70
C PHE A 50 13.25 4.02 -14.28
N ASP A 51 13.38 4.02 -15.59
CA ASP A 51 14.61 4.42 -16.26
C ASP A 51 14.67 5.94 -16.50
N GLU A 52 13.55 6.65 -16.29
CA GLU A 52 13.52 8.10 -16.39
C GLU A 52 14.33 8.74 -15.25
N PRO A 53 15.10 9.81 -15.55
CA PRO A 53 15.93 10.48 -14.56
C PRO A 53 15.09 11.21 -13.51
N VAL A 54 15.48 11.11 -12.24
CA VAL A 54 14.84 11.82 -11.12
C VAL A 54 15.75 12.90 -10.54
N SER A 55 16.91 13.14 -11.12
CA SER A 55 17.80 14.24 -10.77
C SER A 55 18.65 14.69 -11.95
N GLY A 56 19.14 15.92 -11.89
CA GLY A 56 20.06 16.54 -12.82
C GLY A 56 21.02 17.49 -12.11
N GLU A 57 21.78 18.28 -12.86
CA GLU A 57 22.83 19.15 -12.30
C GLU A 57 22.31 20.11 -11.23
N ASN A 58 21.08 20.62 -11.39
CA ASN A 58 20.50 21.66 -10.56
C ASN A 58 19.08 21.35 -10.06
N TRP A 59 18.62 20.11 -10.20
CA TRP A 59 17.29 19.70 -9.76
C TRP A 59 17.27 18.26 -9.22
N VAL A 60 16.31 17.99 -8.34
CA VAL A 60 16.01 16.67 -7.78
C VAL A 60 14.50 16.55 -7.64
N LEU A 61 13.92 15.45 -8.07
CA LEU A 61 12.52 15.09 -7.83
C LEU A 61 12.44 14.08 -6.69
N CYS A 62 11.55 14.32 -5.73
CA CYS A 62 11.35 13.44 -4.57
C CYS A 62 9.87 13.13 -4.36
N GLY A 63 9.59 12.00 -3.73
CA GLY A 63 8.24 11.60 -3.37
C GLY A 63 7.34 11.50 -4.61
N ASP A 64 6.13 12.02 -4.52
CA ASP A 64 5.11 11.97 -5.57
C ASP A 64 5.58 12.64 -6.88
N ALA A 65 6.39 13.70 -6.79
CA ALA A 65 6.94 14.37 -7.96
C ALA A 65 7.87 13.46 -8.78
N ALA A 66 8.49 12.48 -8.15
CA ALA A 66 9.32 11.47 -8.80
C ALA A 66 8.58 10.14 -9.01
N GLY A 67 7.28 10.07 -8.72
CA GLY A 67 6.52 8.84 -8.76
C GLY A 67 6.95 7.79 -7.73
N HIS A 68 7.64 8.22 -6.65
CA HIS A 68 8.17 7.34 -5.62
C HIS A 68 7.07 6.82 -4.69
N VAL A 69 6.07 6.21 -5.26
CA VAL A 69 4.92 5.62 -4.59
C VAL A 69 4.85 4.14 -4.96
N ASN A 70 4.62 3.30 -3.97
CA ASN A 70 4.51 1.85 -4.23
C ASN A 70 3.34 1.58 -5.18
N PRO A 71 3.58 0.95 -6.34
CA PRO A 71 2.54 0.77 -7.36
C PRO A 71 1.44 -0.21 -6.95
N ILE A 72 1.64 -1.04 -5.92
CA ILE A 72 0.65 -2.03 -5.48
C ILE A 72 -0.33 -1.43 -4.47
N HIS A 73 0.15 -0.77 -3.42
CA HIS A 73 -0.73 -0.32 -2.33
C HIS A 73 -0.77 1.19 -2.14
N GLY A 74 -0.06 1.96 -2.98
CA GLY A 74 -0.14 3.43 -2.96
C GLY A 74 0.58 4.09 -1.79
N GLU A 75 1.44 3.37 -1.06
CA GLU A 75 2.23 3.94 0.02
C GLU A 75 3.39 4.75 -0.57
N GLY A 76 3.53 6.01 -0.16
CA GLY A 76 4.56 6.93 -0.63
C GLY A 76 5.28 7.69 0.48
N LEU A 77 4.74 7.67 1.71
CA LEU A 77 5.23 8.52 2.80
C LEU A 77 6.67 8.17 3.19
N ASN A 78 6.96 6.88 3.38
CA ASN A 78 8.31 6.41 3.70
C ASN A 78 9.29 6.69 2.56
N HIS A 79 8.83 6.53 1.32
CA HIS A 79 9.62 6.80 0.13
C HIS A 79 9.94 8.29 -0.01
N ALA A 80 8.95 9.16 0.27
CA ALA A 80 9.14 10.61 0.26
C ALA A 80 10.13 11.06 1.35
N ALA A 81 9.98 10.55 2.56
CA ALA A 81 10.86 10.87 3.68
C ALA A 81 12.32 10.44 3.41
N LEU A 82 12.51 9.23 2.91
CA LEU A 82 13.85 8.77 2.55
C LEU A 82 14.37 9.50 1.32
N GLY A 83 13.54 9.74 0.30
CA GLY A 83 13.90 10.54 -0.87
C GLY A 83 14.45 11.90 -0.47
N GLY A 84 13.77 12.61 0.42
CA GLY A 84 14.24 13.88 0.97
C GLY A 84 15.62 13.78 1.67
N ARG A 85 15.82 12.72 2.48
CA ARG A 85 17.14 12.48 3.11
C ARG A 85 18.26 12.21 2.10
N LEU A 86 17.96 11.42 1.08
CA LEU A 86 18.93 11.09 0.03
C LEU A 86 19.25 12.31 -0.84
N ALA A 87 18.24 13.14 -1.14
CA ALA A 87 18.41 14.40 -1.84
C ALA A 87 19.30 15.37 -1.03
N ALA A 88 19.00 15.56 0.24
CA ALA A 88 19.82 16.38 1.12
C ALA A 88 21.28 15.89 1.17
N LYS A 89 21.50 14.59 1.22
CA LYS A 89 22.84 13.99 1.18
C LYS A 89 23.56 14.24 -0.15
N ALA A 90 22.87 14.20 -1.27
CA ALA A 90 23.45 14.48 -2.59
C ALA A 90 23.83 15.96 -2.70
N ILE A 91 22.91 16.86 -2.34
CA ILE A 91 23.10 18.30 -2.38
C ILE A 91 24.25 18.74 -1.44
N SER A 92 24.32 18.17 -0.23
CA SER A 92 25.41 18.48 0.72
C SER A 92 26.80 18.09 0.21
N LYS A 93 26.88 17.21 -0.77
CA LYS A 93 28.13 16.86 -1.46
C LYS A 93 28.43 17.74 -2.67
N GLY A 94 27.57 18.70 -2.97
CA GLY A 94 27.71 19.59 -4.11
C GLY A 94 27.32 18.94 -5.46
N ASP A 95 26.73 17.75 -5.45
CA ASP A 95 26.38 17.01 -6.66
C ASP A 95 24.98 16.40 -6.54
N PRO A 96 23.93 17.12 -6.99
CA PRO A 96 22.54 16.61 -6.98
C PRO A 96 22.35 15.34 -7.80
N THR A 97 23.19 15.07 -8.82
CA THR A 97 23.06 13.87 -9.66
C THR A 97 23.32 12.58 -8.90
N LEU A 98 24.04 12.65 -7.77
CA LEU A 98 24.23 11.51 -6.88
C LEU A 98 22.93 10.97 -6.28
N PHE A 99 21.86 11.77 -6.28
CA PHE A 99 20.56 11.35 -5.79
C PHE A 99 20.02 10.15 -6.59
N GLU A 100 20.12 10.18 -7.90
CA GLU A 100 19.74 9.07 -8.78
C GLU A 100 20.38 7.76 -8.32
N LYS A 101 21.69 7.75 -8.12
CA LYS A 101 22.44 6.59 -7.65
C LYS A 101 21.98 6.11 -6.27
N TYR A 102 21.76 7.04 -5.35
CA TYR A 102 21.31 6.72 -4.00
C TYR A 102 19.90 6.14 -4.01
N TRP A 103 18.98 6.76 -4.72
CA TRP A 103 17.61 6.31 -4.86
C TRP A 103 17.56 4.91 -5.47
N ARG A 104 18.20 4.70 -6.61
CA ARG A 104 18.21 3.40 -7.30
C ARG A 104 18.82 2.28 -6.49
N SER A 105 19.83 2.56 -5.67
CA SER A 105 20.44 1.54 -4.81
C SER A 105 19.52 1.07 -3.68
N HIS A 106 18.58 1.92 -3.22
CA HIS A 106 17.70 1.61 -2.10
C HIS A 106 16.37 0.98 -2.55
N TYR A 107 15.72 1.52 -3.57
CA TYR A 107 14.32 1.19 -3.87
C TYR A 107 14.01 0.73 -5.28
N SER A 108 14.83 1.01 -6.27
CA SER A 108 14.43 0.80 -7.65
C SER A 108 14.05 -0.66 -7.95
N ARG A 109 14.76 -1.60 -7.38
CA ARG A 109 14.51 -3.03 -7.63
C ARG A 109 13.14 -3.48 -7.13
N ASP A 110 12.75 -3.06 -5.94
CA ASP A 110 11.49 -3.49 -5.33
C ASP A 110 10.29 -2.78 -5.96
N MET A 111 10.43 -1.50 -6.28
CA MET A 111 9.42 -0.76 -7.03
C MET A 111 9.24 -1.29 -8.44
N TYR A 112 10.32 -1.57 -9.16
CA TYR A 112 10.28 -2.18 -10.48
C TYR A 112 9.54 -3.52 -10.46
N ARG A 113 9.85 -4.39 -9.48
CA ARG A 113 9.16 -5.66 -9.29
C ARG A 113 7.69 -5.48 -8.96
N ALA A 114 7.37 -4.52 -8.10
CA ALA A 114 6.01 -4.17 -7.73
C ALA A 114 5.20 -3.71 -8.95
N ALA A 115 5.74 -2.80 -9.77
CA ALA A 115 5.12 -2.35 -11.01
C ALA A 115 4.87 -3.52 -11.98
N LYS A 116 5.87 -4.38 -12.19
CA LYS A 116 5.77 -5.54 -13.07
C LYS A 116 4.74 -6.58 -12.61
N THR A 117 4.54 -6.72 -11.31
CA THR A 117 3.60 -7.71 -10.73
C THR A 117 2.21 -7.14 -10.49
N LYS A 118 2.03 -5.83 -10.47
CA LYS A 118 0.77 -5.13 -10.22
C LYS A 118 -0.41 -5.72 -10.98
N HIS A 119 -0.28 -5.86 -12.30
CA HIS A 119 -1.36 -6.38 -13.16
C HIS A 119 -1.79 -7.81 -12.83
N LYS A 120 -0.89 -8.63 -12.28
CA LYS A 120 -1.21 -9.98 -11.84
C LYS A 120 -1.97 -9.95 -10.52
N ILE A 121 -1.52 -9.14 -9.56
CA ILE A 121 -2.10 -9.03 -8.22
C ILE A 121 -3.54 -8.53 -8.28
N TYR A 122 -3.83 -7.55 -9.15
CA TYR A 122 -5.18 -6.98 -9.30
C TYR A 122 -6.14 -7.83 -10.14
N LYS A 123 -5.74 -9.00 -10.65
CA LYS A 123 -6.70 -9.93 -11.27
C LYS A 123 -7.68 -10.43 -10.20
N PRO A 124 -8.99 -10.57 -10.53
CA PRO A 124 -10.04 -10.94 -9.56
C PRO A 124 -9.73 -12.22 -8.76
N PHE A 125 -9.12 -13.20 -9.40
CA PHE A 125 -8.71 -14.45 -8.74
C PHE A 125 -7.66 -14.19 -7.64
N PHE A 126 -6.59 -13.44 -7.95
CA PHE A 126 -5.52 -13.17 -6.98
C PHE A 126 -5.99 -12.24 -5.86
N MET A 127 -6.89 -11.30 -6.17
CA MET A 127 -7.52 -10.45 -5.16
C MET A 127 -8.35 -11.27 -4.17
N LYS A 128 -9.23 -12.15 -4.67
CA LYS A 128 -10.03 -13.05 -3.81
C LYS A 128 -9.14 -13.95 -2.96
N LEU A 129 -8.10 -14.53 -3.55
CA LEU A 129 -7.11 -15.34 -2.83
C LEU A 129 -6.37 -14.52 -1.77
N GLY A 130 -5.92 -13.31 -2.10
CA GLY A 130 -5.26 -12.40 -1.17
C GLY A 130 -6.14 -12.04 0.03
N PHE A 131 -7.42 -11.73 -0.20
CA PHE A 131 -8.38 -11.47 0.88
C PHE A 131 -8.65 -12.72 1.74
N ALA A 132 -8.75 -13.90 1.14
CA ALA A 132 -8.94 -15.14 1.88
C ALA A 132 -7.73 -15.45 2.78
N LEU A 133 -6.52 -15.34 2.23
CA LEU A 133 -5.26 -15.56 2.94
C LEU A 133 -5.00 -14.46 3.99
N GLY A 134 -5.31 -13.21 3.69
CA GLY A 134 -5.13 -12.06 4.60
C GLY A 134 -5.93 -12.16 5.90
N LYS A 135 -7.01 -12.95 5.91
CA LYS A 135 -7.78 -13.27 7.13
C LYS A 135 -7.09 -14.27 8.05
N THR A 136 -5.99 -14.87 7.64
CA THR A 136 -5.24 -15.81 8.46
C THR A 136 -4.20 -15.07 9.31
N PRO A 137 -3.97 -15.48 10.59
CA PRO A 137 -2.95 -14.84 11.43
C PRO A 137 -1.55 -14.85 10.81
N ALA A 138 -1.21 -15.89 10.05
CA ALA A 138 0.08 -16.01 9.38
C ALA A 138 0.30 -14.91 8.33
N MET A 139 -0.73 -14.55 7.57
CA MET A 139 -0.65 -13.54 6.52
C MET A 139 -0.89 -12.13 7.04
N PHE A 140 -1.69 -11.98 8.10
CA PHE A 140 -1.95 -10.68 8.71
C PHE A 140 -0.65 -10.02 9.22
N GLY A 141 0.18 -10.79 9.93
CA GLY A 141 1.48 -10.30 10.37
C GLY A 141 2.37 -9.85 9.22
N MET A 142 2.36 -10.58 8.10
CA MET A 142 3.11 -10.20 6.91
C MET A 142 2.59 -8.90 6.27
N LEU A 143 1.26 -8.74 6.18
CA LEU A 143 0.66 -7.49 5.68
C LEU A 143 1.04 -6.31 6.57
N ALA A 144 1.04 -6.50 7.89
CA ALA A 144 1.47 -5.48 8.84
C ALA A 144 2.95 -5.10 8.67
N ASP A 145 3.82 -6.08 8.42
CA ASP A 145 5.24 -5.82 8.13
C ASP A 145 5.41 -5.04 6.81
N LEU A 146 4.63 -5.41 5.79
CA LEU A 146 4.60 -4.67 4.52
C LEU A 146 4.16 -3.21 4.69
N THR A 147 3.16 -2.94 5.51
CA THR A 147 2.67 -1.57 5.76
C THR A 147 3.63 -0.75 6.63
N ARG A 148 4.50 -1.39 7.40
CA ARG A 148 5.56 -0.71 8.18
C ARG A 148 6.78 -0.33 7.36
N GLY A 149 6.83 -0.69 6.08
CA GLY A 149 7.97 -0.39 5.20
C GLY A 149 9.17 -1.31 5.39
N GLU A 150 9.01 -2.44 6.05
CA GLU A 150 10.06 -3.47 6.18
C GLU A 150 10.18 -4.31 4.90
N TYR A 151 10.49 -3.62 3.79
CA TYR A 151 10.46 -4.21 2.45
C TYR A 151 11.65 -5.09 2.08
N GLU A 152 12.75 -4.95 2.78
CA GLU A 152 14.00 -5.53 2.33
C GLU A 152 14.06 -7.05 2.54
N GLY A 153 13.78 -7.79 1.48
CA GLY A 153 14.12 -9.22 1.35
C GLY A 153 13.54 -10.18 2.39
N LYS A 154 13.32 -9.69 3.62
CA LYS A 154 12.74 -10.45 4.73
C LYS A 154 11.25 -10.71 4.52
N ALA A 155 10.48 -9.71 4.10
CA ALA A 155 9.05 -9.84 3.89
C ALA A 155 8.73 -10.83 2.76
N THR A 156 9.46 -10.77 1.65
CA THR A 156 9.28 -11.70 0.52
C THR A 156 9.70 -13.13 0.90
N ARG A 157 10.79 -13.28 1.64
CA ARG A 157 11.22 -14.59 2.14
C ARG A 157 10.22 -15.16 3.14
N ASN A 158 9.73 -14.35 4.06
CA ASN A 158 8.71 -14.74 5.03
C ASN A 158 7.38 -15.11 4.37
N PHE A 159 7.04 -14.49 3.23
CA PHE A 159 5.86 -14.85 2.44
C PHE A 159 5.88 -16.31 2.02
N TRP A 160 6.95 -16.74 1.39
CA TRP A 160 7.06 -18.12 0.89
C TRP A 160 7.05 -19.16 2.02
N PHE A 161 7.58 -18.82 3.19
CA PHE A 161 7.54 -19.71 4.36
C PHE A 161 6.15 -19.74 5.02
N LYS A 162 5.44 -18.59 5.09
CA LYS A 162 4.14 -18.48 5.73
C LYS A 162 2.98 -18.90 4.82
N LEU A 163 3.15 -18.87 3.50
CA LEU A 163 2.12 -19.21 2.54
C LEU A 163 1.54 -20.62 2.71
N PRO A 164 2.33 -21.70 2.86
CA PRO A 164 1.79 -23.03 3.09
C PRO A 164 0.94 -23.10 4.37
N LEU A 165 1.40 -22.46 5.44
CA LEU A 165 0.66 -22.40 6.70
C LEU A 165 -0.65 -21.64 6.56
N ALA A 166 -0.65 -20.53 5.84
CA ALA A 166 -1.86 -19.76 5.57
C ALA A 166 -2.87 -20.55 4.74
N ILE A 167 -2.42 -21.30 3.74
CA ILE A 167 -3.28 -22.18 2.93
C ILE A 167 -3.91 -23.26 3.81
N LEU A 168 -3.13 -23.92 4.66
CA LEU A 168 -3.63 -24.90 5.62
C LEU A 168 -4.69 -24.30 6.56
N GLN A 169 -4.44 -23.12 7.09
CA GLN A 169 -5.40 -22.41 7.95
C GLN A 169 -6.73 -22.09 7.23
N VAL A 170 -6.69 -21.73 5.94
CA VAL A 170 -7.91 -21.52 5.14
C VAL A 170 -8.65 -22.84 4.99
N ILE A 171 -7.96 -23.93 4.62
CA ILE A 171 -8.57 -25.25 4.44
C ILE A 171 -9.22 -25.74 5.74
N PHE A 172 -8.52 -25.64 6.88
CA PHE A 172 -9.09 -26.03 8.17
C PHE A 172 -10.30 -25.17 8.56
N ARG A 173 -10.26 -23.87 8.29
CA ARG A 173 -11.38 -22.97 8.57
C ARG A 173 -12.61 -23.29 7.71
N MET A 174 -12.42 -23.66 6.46
CA MET A 174 -13.51 -24.12 5.57
C MET A 174 -14.10 -25.41 6.09
N LYS A 175 -13.29 -26.43 6.41
CA LYS A 175 -13.74 -27.70 6.95
C LYS A 175 -14.51 -27.55 8.29
N HIS A 176 -14.08 -26.64 9.16
CA HIS A 176 -14.76 -26.36 10.41
C HIS A 176 -16.12 -25.66 10.24
N ARG A 177 -16.26 -24.83 9.19
CA ARG A 177 -17.55 -24.21 8.84
C ARG A 177 -18.54 -25.23 8.25
N GLU A 178 -18.07 -26.14 7.42
CA GLU A 178 -18.90 -27.23 6.89
C GLU A 178 -19.40 -28.15 7.99
N LEU A 179 -18.54 -28.51 8.94
CA LEU A 179 -18.93 -29.31 10.10
C LEU A 179 -19.98 -28.62 10.99
N LYS A 180 -19.87 -27.29 11.19
CA LYS A 180 -20.87 -26.51 11.95
C LYS A 180 -22.18 -26.27 11.19
N ALA A 181 -22.23 -26.45 9.89
CA ALA A 181 -23.45 -26.32 9.09
C ALA A 181 -24.24 -27.64 9.05
N ILE A 182 -23.63 -28.76 9.48
CA ILE A 182 -24.23 -30.12 9.51
C ILE A 182 -24.69 -30.49 10.93
N THR A 183 -24.21 -29.78 11.95
CA THR A 183 -24.65 -29.91 13.34
C THR A 183 -25.63 -28.82 13.74
#